data_be6e4bca0e04ff8b86c3ccb3ccc84e9d
#
_entry.id   be6e4bca0e04ff8b86c3ccb3ccc84e9d
#
_cell.length_a   1.000
_cell.length_b   1.000
_cell.length_c   1.000
_cell.angle_alpha   90.00
_cell.angle_beta   90.00
_cell.angle_gamma   90.00
#
_symmetry.space_group_name_H-M   'P 1'
#
loop_
_entity.id
_entity.type
_entity.pdbx_description
1 polymer ?
#
loop_
_entity_poly.entity_id
_entity_poly.type
_entity_poly.pdbx_seq_one_letter_code
_entity_poly.pdbx_strand_id
1 'polypeptide(L)'
;MAVRPVAVKKQQSALENEPHLFDTHPEVRLDFSHVREALKQGYTKPFLLVDTNIVRTKARRFKAAMPRVQPHYAVKANPDPRVLKTLVEEGVGFEIASIAELDLLLGLGVPAAEVYYSNPMKSRAYLEYAAAKGVEWYVLDSLEELRKIHSVKPDARLYVRIEAPNIGSDWPLTGKFGVKNEEVDGIIAEAARLKADLCGVTFHVGSQCRNPENWRVGIQSAKRTFKKMRLAGLKPRLLNIGGGYPVRHVKPIPAIEKIAEVVNHAIRDIPQNVRIMAEPGRFLVSDAGYFVCRVVGTATRNGKRWMYWDAGVFGGVIETTEGLRYDIITDRSGKPIPWCIAGPTCDSVDVCMRDEMFPEDMQEGDFIYIANAGAYTTAYASNFNGFPLPEVRVF
;
A
#
# COMPACT_ATOMS: atom_id res chain seq x y z
N MET A 1 -5.49 24.51 -2.37
CA MET A 1 -4.02 24.36 -2.48
C MET A 1 -3.46 24.27 -1.07
N ALA A 2 -3.13 23.09 -0.58
CA ALA A 2 -2.47 22.96 0.70
C ALA A 2 -0.97 23.23 0.52
N VAL A 3 -0.49 24.32 1.07
CA VAL A 3 0.93 24.67 1.08
C VAL A 3 1.64 23.67 1.98
N ARG A 4 2.46 22.80 1.39
CA ARG A 4 3.32 21.88 2.19
C ARG A 4 4.31 22.76 3.00
N PRO A 5 4.46 22.53 4.31
CA PRO A 5 5.43 23.30 5.11
C PRO A 5 6.83 23.13 4.54
N VAL A 6 7.57 24.22 4.44
CA VAL A 6 8.96 24.27 3.92
C VAL A 6 9.91 23.32 4.70
N ALA A 7 9.64 23.07 5.97
CA ALA A 7 10.37 22.14 6.81
C ALA A 7 10.32 20.67 6.32
N VAL A 8 9.19 20.22 5.78
CA VAL A 8 9.04 18.84 5.26
C VAL A 8 9.91 18.63 4.01
N LYS A 9 10.00 19.62 3.12
CA LYS A 9 10.88 19.55 1.92
C LYS A 9 12.36 19.51 2.29
N LYS A 10 12.80 20.27 3.30
CA LYS A 10 14.20 20.25 3.76
C LYS A 10 14.60 18.92 4.41
N GLN A 11 13.69 18.28 5.17
CA GLN A 11 13.95 16.97 5.78
C GLN A 11 13.93 15.83 4.75
N GLN A 12 13.10 15.91 3.71
CA GLN A 12 13.11 14.94 2.60
C GLN A 12 14.42 14.99 1.82
N SER A 13 14.96 16.18 1.54
CA SER A 13 16.24 16.35 0.84
C SER A 13 17.45 15.89 1.68
N ALA A 14 17.38 15.99 3.00
CA ALA A 14 18.43 15.48 3.89
C ALA A 14 18.54 13.96 3.87
N LEU A 15 17.41 13.24 3.82
CA LEU A 15 17.40 11.77 3.73
C LEU A 15 18.01 11.26 2.41
N GLU A 16 17.89 12.01 1.32
CA GLU A 16 18.46 11.65 0.02
C GLU A 16 20.00 11.71 -0.02
N ASN A 17 20.61 12.39 0.95
CA ASN A 17 22.07 12.52 1.07
C ASN A 17 22.71 11.45 1.99
N GLU A 18 21.95 10.43 2.44
CA GLU A 18 22.46 9.35 3.27
C GLU A 18 22.56 8.01 2.50
N PRO A 19 23.64 7.82 1.68
CA PRO A 19 23.74 6.69 0.74
C PRO A 19 23.71 5.32 1.44
N HIS A 20 24.05 5.24 2.74
CA HIS A 20 24.00 4.00 3.51
C HIS A 20 22.57 3.51 3.82
N LEU A 21 21.55 4.35 3.62
CA LEU A 21 20.14 3.97 3.80
C LEU A 21 19.57 3.28 2.56
N PHE A 22 20.22 3.39 1.41
CA PHE A 22 19.65 2.94 0.15
C PHE A 22 19.88 1.46 -0.13
N ASP A 23 18.94 0.86 -0.86
CA ASP A 23 19.00 -0.55 -1.22
C ASP A 23 20.12 -0.81 -2.20
N THR A 24 21.13 -1.58 -1.77
CA THR A 24 22.26 -2.04 -2.59
C THR A 24 22.06 -3.46 -3.10
N HIS A 25 20.98 -4.15 -2.69
CA HIS A 25 20.69 -5.49 -3.15
C HIS A 25 20.22 -5.48 -4.61
N PRO A 26 20.50 -6.55 -5.38
CA PRO A 26 19.93 -6.72 -6.70
C PRO A 26 18.41 -6.60 -6.64
N GLU A 27 17.84 -5.81 -7.54
CA GLU A 27 16.39 -5.67 -7.62
C GLU A 27 15.79 -7.02 -8.00
N VAL A 28 14.93 -7.54 -7.12
CA VAL A 28 14.08 -8.68 -7.43
C VAL A 28 12.85 -8.12 -8.15
N ARG A 29 12.91 -8.12 -9.47
CA ARG A 29 11.81 -7.67 -10.32
C ARG A 29 11.56 -8.66 -11.46
N LEU A 30 10.38 -8.56 -12.05
CA LEU A 30 9.99 -9.36 -13.20
C LEU A 30 10.97 -9.16 -14.36
N ASP A 31 11.45 -10.25 -14.95
CA ASP A 31 12.27 -10.19 -16.15
C ASP A 31 11.44 -9.70 -17.34
N PHE A 32 11.96 -8.70 -18.03
CA PHE A 32 11.28 -8.06 -19.17
C PHE A 32 11.03 -9.03 -20.35
N SER A 33 11.77 -10.11 -20.47
CA SER A 33 11.52 -11.15 -21.47
C SER A 33 10.13 -11.77 -21.35
N HIS A 34 9.60 -11.91 -20.13
CA HIS A 34 8.25 -12.42 -19.86
C HIS A 34 7.16 -11.46 -20.38
N VAL A 35 7.42 -10.14 -20.33
CA VAL A 35 6.50 -9.16 -20.92
C VAL A 35 6.40 -9.34 -22.43
N ARG A 36 7.52 -9.55 -23.10
CA ARG A 36 7.57 -9.81 -24.55
C ARG A 36 6.87 -11.11 -24.90
N GLU A 37 7.02 -12.17 -24.06
CA GLU A 37 6.31 -13.43 -24.27
C GLU A 37 4.79 -13.26 -24.08
N ALA A 38 4.37 -12.52 -23.07
CA ALA A 38 2.95 -12.22 -22.86
C ALA A 38 2.33 -11.45 -24.04
N LEU A 39 3.08 -10.57 -24.69
CA LEU A 39 2.62 -9.85 -25.88
C LEU A 39 2.43 -10.74 -27.10
N LYS A 40 3.16 -11.85 -27.24
CA LYS A 40 2.95 -12.83 -28.33
C LYS A 40 1.60 -13.52 -28.24
N GLN A 41 0.96 -13.56 -27.05
CA GLN A 41 -0.40 -14.06 -26.86
C GLN A 41 -1.46 -13.09 -27.38
N GLY A 42 -1.07 -11.90 -27.80
CA GLY A 42 -1.90 -10.84 -28.33
C GLY A 42 -2.14 -9.71 -27.32
N TYR A 43 -2.48 -8.55 -27.88
CA TYR A 43 -2.84 -7.34 -27.13
C TYR A 43 -4.20 -6.84 -27.61
N THR A 44 -5.18 -6.84 -26.73
CA THR A 44 -6.52 -6.35 -27.00
C THR A 44 -6.90 -5.16 -26.11
N LYS A 45 -6.25 -5.04 -24.94
CA LYS A 45 -6.45 -3.99 -23.95
C LYS A 45 -5.24 -3.93 -23.00
N PRO A 46 -5.08 -2.87 -22.20
CA PRO A 46 -4.04 -2.80 -21.19
C PRO A 46 -4.07 -4.01 -20.26
N PHE A 47 -2.90 -4.44 -19.80
CA PHE A 47 -2.81 -5.55 -18.86
C PHE A 47 -1.68 -5.37 -17.84
N LEU A 48 -1.87 -5.97 -16.67
CA LEU A 48 -0.84 -6.16 -15.66
C LEU A 48 -0.34 -7.60 -15.73
N LEU A 49 0.95 -7.77 -16.03
CA LEU A 49 1.62 -9.06 -15.93
C LEU A 49 2.24 -9.21 -14.53
N VAL A 50 1.99 -10.33 -13.85
CA VAL A 50 2.48 -10.60 -12.49
C VAL A 50 3.19 -11.93 -12.44
N ASP A 51 4.40 -11.95 -11.85
CA ASP A 51 5.14 -13.17 -11.48
C ASP A 51 4.93 -13.50 -9.99
N THR A 52 4.24 -14.60 -9.73
CA THR A 52 3.97 -15.05 -8.35
C THR A 52 5.23 -15.52 -7.62
N ASN A 53 6.29 -15.92 -8.31
CA ASN A 53 7.56 -16.31 -7.67
C ASN A 53 8.26 -15.10 -7.03
N ILE A 54 8.11 -13.92 -7.63
CA ILE A 54 8.60 -12.68 -7.02
C ILE A 54 7.79 -12.35 -5.77
N VAL A 55 6.46 -12.51 -5.82
CA VAL A 55 5.61 -12.34 -4.62
C VAL A 55 6.07 -13.27 -3.49
N ARG A 56 6.35 -14.55 -3.77
CA ARG A 56 6.90 -15.51 -2.81
C ARG A 56 8.24 -15.04 -2.24
N THR A 57 9.13 -14.61 -3.11
CA THR A 57 10.47 -14.12 -2.71
C THR A 57 10.37 -12.91 -1.78
N LYS A 58 9.50 -11.95 -2.10
CA LYS A 58 9.27 -10.76 -1.28
C LYS A 58 8.66 -11.12 0.09
N ALA A 59 7.70 -12.05 0.13
CA ALA A 59 7.10 -12.51 1.38
C ALA A 59 8.14 -13.19 2.29
N ARG A 60 8.98 -14.07 1.74
CA ARG A 60 10.07 -14.74 2.46
C ARG A 60 11.11 -13.78 2.96
N ARG A 61 11.53 -12.80 2.11
CA ARG A 61 12.50 -11.76 2.49
C ARG A 61 11.97 -10.90 3.65
N PHE A 62 10.68 -10.50 3.62
CA PHE A 62 10.07 -9.75 4.70
C PHE A 62 10.11 -10.53 6.03
N LYS A 63 9.70 -11.80 6.01
CA LYS A 63 9.69 -12.66 7.20
C LYS A 63 11.11 -12.91 7.74
N ALA A 64 12.08 -13.12 6.85
CA ALA A 64 13.48 -13.30 7.24
C ALA A 64 14.08 -12.05 7.89
N ALA A 65 13.78 -10.85 7.36
CA ALA A 65 14.27 -9.59 7.90
C ALA A 65 13.66 -9.26 9.28
N MET A 66 12.38 -9.59 9.50
CA MET A 66 11.65 -9.28 10.74
C MET A 66 10.98 -10.52 11.35
N PRO A 67 11.73 -11.45 11.95
CA PRO A 67 11.21 -12.77 12.37
C PRO A 67 10.09 -12.72 13.44
N ARG A 68 10.03 -11.64 14.23
CA ARG A 68 8.97 -11.44 15.24
C ARG A 68 7.73 -10.74 14.69
N VAL A 69 7.77 -10.26 13.45
CA VAL A 69 6.69 -9.47 12.84
C VAL A 69 5.97 -10.32 11.80
N GLN A 70 4.74 -10.71 12.07
CA GLN A 70 3.91 -11.44 11.12
C GLN A 70 3.39 -10.47 10.05
N PRO A 71 3.70 -10.67 8.76
CA PRO A 71 3.09 -9.86 7.69
C PRO A 71 1.62 -10.22 7.51
N HIS A 72 0.76 -9.19 7.41
CA HIS A 72 -0.64 -9.29 7.00
C HIS A 72 -0.79 -8.44 5.75
N TYR A 73 -1.00 -9.09 4.62
CA TYR A 73 -1.07 -8.41 3.33
C TYR A 73 -2.27 -7.48 3.25
N ALA A 74 -2.04 -6.23 2.83
CA ALA A 74 -3.10 -5.27 2.54
C ALA A 74 -3.74 -5.61 1.19
N VAL A 75 -4.90 -6.28 1.20
CA VAL A 75 -5.57 -6.82 0.00
C VAL A 75 -5.79 -5.76 -1.06
N LYS A 76 -6.12 -4.53 -0.66
CA LYS A 76 -6.30 -3.37 -1.55
C LYS A 76 -5.14 -3.08 -2.51
N ALA A 77 -3.93 -3.57 -2.20
CA ALA A 77 -2.77 -3.32 -3.07
C ALA A 77 -2.86 -4.10 -4.39
N ASN A 78 -3.30 -5.34 -4.34
CA ASN A 78 -3.63 -6.17 -5.51
C ASN A 78 -4.54 -7.31 -5.07
N PRO A 79 -5.84 -7.27 -5.37
CA PRO A 79 -6.81 -8.25 -4.93
C PRO A 79 -6.94 -9.47 -5.86
N ASP A 80 -6.03 -9.67 -6.83
CA ASP A 80 -6.11 -10.81 -7.74
C ASP A 80 -6.06 -12.13 -6.95
N PRO A 81 -7.04 -13.04 -7.11
CA PRO A 81 -7.11 -14.29 -6.35
C PRO A 81 -5.87 -15.17 -6.46
N ARG A 82 -5.13 -15.11 -7.57
CA ARG A 82 -3.90 -15.89 -7.78
C ARG A 82 -2.74 -15.34 -6.96
N VAL A 83 -2.66 -14.00 -6.82
CA VAL A 83 -1.71 -13.32 -5.93
C VAL A 83 -2.05 -13.64 -4.47
N LEU A 84 -3.33 -13.52 -4.09
CA LEU A 84 -3.79 -13.85 -2.73
C LEU A 84 -3.50 -15.30 -2.37
N LYS A 85 -3.79 -16.25 -3.27
CA LYS A 85 -3.48 -17.66 -3.08
C LYS A 85 -2.00 -17.91 -2.83
N THR A 86 -1.13 -17.23 -3.59
CA THR A 86 0.33 -17.30 -3.40
C THR A 86 0.73 -16.85 -2.01
N LEU A 87 0.13 -15.78 -1.50
CA LEU A 87 0.41 -15.27 -0.16
C LEU A 87 -0.13 -16.17 0.95
N VAL A 88 -1.30 -16.83 0.73
CA VAL A 88 -1.81 -17.88 1.62
C VAL A 88 -0.81 -19.04 1.72
N GLU A 89 -0.31 -19.53 0.59
CA GLU A 89 0.68 -20.62 0.53
C GLU A 89 2.00 -20.24 1.25
N GLU A 90 2.38 -18.96 1.24
CA GLU A 90 3.53 -18.46 1.98
C GLU A 90 3.24 -18.19 3.48
N GLY A 91 2.04 -18.46 3.98
CA GLY A 91 1.68 -18.22 5.39
C GLY A 91 1.68 -16.73 5.76
N VAL A 92 1.30 -15.87 4.83
CA VAL A 92 1.04 -14.45 5.07
C VAL A 92 -0.40 -14.29 5.52
N GLY A 93 -0.64 -13.54 6.61
CA GLY A 93 -1.97 -13.14 7.03
C GLY A 93 -2.55 -12.03 6.14
N PHE A 94 -3.77 -11.57 6.46
CA PHE A 94 -4.45 -10.57 5.64
C PHE A 94 -5.11 -9.49 6.46
N GLU A 95 -5.06 -8.25 5.95
CA GLU A 95 -5.91 -7.14 6.37
C GLU A 95 -6.81 -6.70 5.23
N ILE A 96 -8.02 -6.28 5.59
CA ILE A 96 -9.05 -5.87 4.66
C ILE A 96 -9.58 -4.46 4.95
N ALA A 97 -10.07 -3.80 3.91
CA ALA A 97 -10.78 -2.52 4.00
C ALA A 97 -12.27 -2.64 3.70
N SER A 98 -12.74 -3.75 3.12
CA SER A 98 -14.12 -3.94 2.70
C SER A 98 -14.61 -5.39 2.82
N ILE A 99 -15.94 -5.57 2.73
CA ILE A 99 -16.53 -6.92 2.70
C ILE A 99 -16.25 -7.66 1.38
N ALA A 100 -16.04 -6.95 0.29
CA ALA A 100 -15.65 -7.57 -0.98
C ALA A 100 -14.26 -8.23 -0.87
N GLU A 101 -13.31 -7.58 -0.18
CA GLU A 101 -12.00 -8.18 0.11
C GLU A 101 -12.13 -9.37 1.08
N LEU A 102 -13.06 -9.31 2.06
CA LEU A 102 -13.36 -10.45 2.94
C LEU A 102 -13.85 -11.65 2.14
N ASP A 103 -14.81 -11.46 1.25
CA ASP A 103 -15.39 -12.54 0.46
C ASP A 103 -14.35 -13.22 -0.46
N LEU A 104 -13.42 -12.44 -1.03
CA LEU A 104 -12.29 -13.00 -1.78
C LEU A 104 -11.43 -13.94 -0.91
N LEU A 105 -11.12 -13.52 0.32
CA LEU A 105 -10.31 -14.33 1.23
C LEU A 105 -11.04 -15.59 1.71
N LEU A 106 -12.33 -15.46 2.04
CA LEU A 106 -13.18 -16.60 2.40
C LEU A 106 -13.28 -17.62 1.27
N GLY A 107 -13.39 -17.14 0.02
CA GLY A 107 -13.37 -17.97 -1.18
C GLY A 107 -12.06 -18.75 -1.38
N LEU A 108 -10.96 -18.27 -0.80
CA LEU A 108 -9.66 -18.95 -0.78
C LEU A 108 -9.44 -19.83 0.45
N GLY A 109 -10.44 -19.95 1.34
CA GLY A 109 -10.38 -20.78 2.54
C GLY A 109 -9.66 -20.10 3.73
N VAL A 110 -9.40 -18.79 3.68
CA VAL A 110 -8.83 -18.05 4.82
C VAL A 110 -9.87 -17.95 5.92
N PRO A 111 -9.57 -18.38 7.18
CA PRO A 111 -10.52 -18.28 8.28
C PRO A 111 -10.83 -16.82 8.61
N ALA A 112 -12.10 -16.44 8.71
CA ALA A 112 -12.51 -15.07 9.02
C ALA A 112 -11.92 -14.55 10.35
N ALA A 113 -11.75 -15.42 11.35
CA ALA A 113 -11.18 -15.08 12.65
C ALA A 113 -9.69 -14.65 12.57
N GLU A 114 -8.99 -14.96 11.47
CA GLU A 114 -7.60 -14.60 11.23
C GLU A 114 -7.46 -13.31 10.40
N VAL A 115 -8.58 -12.79 9.90
CA VAL A 115 -8.61 -11.56 9.07
C VAL A 115 -8.73 -10.33 9.96
N TYR A 116 -7.94 -9.30 9.68
CA TYR A 116 -7.97 -8.02 10.38
C TYR A 116 -8.73 -6.98 9.55
N TYR A 117 -9.81 -6.44 10.11
CA TYR A 117 -10.56 -5.37 9.45
C TYR A 117 -9.92 -4.01 9.78
N SER A 118 -8.97 -3.60 8.95
CA SER A 118 -8.06 -2.47 9.20
C SER A 118 -8.52 -1.13 8.61
N ASN A 119 -9.76 -1.00 8.13
CA ASN A 119 -10.34 0.30 7.79
C ASN A 119 -10.91 0.96 9.06
N PRO A 120 -10.38 2.12 9.52
CA PRO A 120 -10.83 2.75 10.77
C PRO A 120 -12.30 3.15 10.81
N MET A 121 -12.94 3.42 9.67
CA MET A 121 -14.35 3.78 9.59
C MET A 121 -15.12 2.78 8.72
N LYS A 122 -16.06 2.06 9.33
CA LYS A 122 -16.87 1.02 8.68
C LYS A 122 -18.34 1.40 8.66
N SER A 123 -19.06 1.15 7.56
CA SER A 123 -20.52 1.24 7.59
C SER A 123 -21.09 0.17 8.52
N ARG A 124 -22.25 0.45 9.13
CA ARG A 124 -22.91 -0.51 10.03
C ARG A 124 -23.20 -1.83 9.32
N ALA A 125 -23.74 -1.77 8.11
CA ALA A 125 -24.03 -2.96 7.30
C ALA A 125 -22.79 -3.82 7.04
N TYR A 126 -21.64 -3.20 6.74
CA TYR A 126 -20.37 -3.93 6.52
C TYR A 126 -19.85 -4.53 7.82
N LEU A 127 -20.03 -3.83 8.95
CA LEU A 127 -19.63 -4.33 10.25
C LEU A 127 -20.48 -5.55 10.66
N GLU A 128 -21.80 -5.47 10.49
CA GLU A 128 -22.73 -6.58 10.75
C GLU A 128 -22.42 -7.79 9.88
N TYR A 129 -22.14 -7.57 8.59
CA TYR A 129 -21.75 -8.63 7.68
C TYR A 129 -20.44 -9.31 8.11
N ALA A 130 -19.40 -8.55 8.40
CA ALA A 130 -18.12 -9.09 8.82
C ALA A 130 -18.23 -9.86 10.16
N ALA A 131 -19.00 -9.34 11.10
CA ALA A 131 -19.29 -10.01 12.38
C ALA A 131 -20.02 -11.35 12.17
N ALA A 132 -21.04 -11.37 11.30
CA ALA A 132 -21.77 -12.58 10.95
C ALA A 132 -20.91 -13.64 10.26
N LYS A 133 -19.88 -13.21 9.49
CA LYS A 133 -18.89 -14.11 8.88
C LYS A 133 -17.81 -14.59 9.85
N GLY A 134 -17.75 -14.06 11.08
CA GLY A 134 -16.83 -14.51 12.12
C GLY A 134 -15.52 -13.71 12.19
N VAL A 135 -15.45 -12.50 11.60
CA VAL A 135 -14.30 -11.62 11.81
C VAL A 135 -14.23 -11.21 13.27
N GLU A 136 -13.06 -11.28 13.88
CA GLU A 136 -12.85 -10.98 15.29
C GLU A 136 -12.09 -9.68 15.55
N TRP A 137 -11.24 -9.24 14.61
CA TRP A 137 -10.31 -8.14 14.78
C TRP A 137 -10.76 -6.88 14.04
N TYR A 138 -10.94 -5.78 14.77
CA TYR A 138 -11.41 -4.51 14.21
C TYR A 138 -10.56 -3.34 14.68
N VAL A 139 -10.10 -2.52 13.75
CA VAL A 139 -9.46 -1.24 14.03
C VAL A 139 -10.49 -0.15 14.31
N LEU A 140 -10.12 0.81 15.12
CA LEU A 140 -10.87 2.06 15.34
C LEU A 140 -9.91 3.23 15.60
N ASP A 141 -10.41 4.44 15.47
CA ASP A 141 -9.67 5.67 15.80
C ASP A 141 -10.60 6.79 16.33
N SER A 142 -11.81 6.44 16.79
CA SER A 142 -12.76 7.37 17.37
C SER A 142 -13.65 6.70 18.41
N LEU A 143 -14.24 7.49 19.30
CA LEU A 143 -15.23 7.03 20.30
C LEU A 143 -16.49 6.49 19.64
N GLU A 144 -16.91 7.14 18.57
CA GLU A 144 -18.10 6.78 17.80
C GLU A 144 -17.92 5.39 17.16
N GLU A 145 -16.76 5.14 16.58
CA GLU A 145 -16.45 3.84 15.97
C GLU A 145 -16.34 2.74 17.03
N LEU A 146 -15.71 3.02 18.19
CA LEU A 146 -15.66 2.09 19.32
C LEU A 146 -17.08 1.66 19.75
N ARG A 147 -17.96 2.63 19.98
CA ARG A 147 -19.35 2.37 20.41
C ARG A 147 -20.13 1.60 19.35
N LYS A 148 -19.94 1.96 18.07
CA LYS A 148 -20.59 1.28 16.95
C LYS A 148 -20.14 -0.18 16.85
N ILE A 149 -18.84 -0.47 16.89
CA ILE A 149 -18.33 -1.85 16.85
C ILE A 149 -18.86 -2.63 18.06
N HIS A 150 -18.76 -2.07 19.26
CA HIS A 150 -19.22 -2.75 20.48
C HIS A 150 -20.73 -3.03 20.46
N SER A 151 -21.54 -2.17 19.84
CA SER A 151 -22.99 -2.39 19.70
C SER A 151 -23.34 -3.54 18.75
N VAL A 152 -22.49 -3.85 17.78
CA VAL A 152 -22.71 -4.93 16.79
C VAL A 152 -22.04 -6.22 17.24
N LYS A 153 -20.82 -6.12 17.77
CA LYS A 153 -20.00 -7.26 18.21
C LYS A 153 -19.32 -6.92 19.54
N PRO A 154 -20.01 -7.15 20.69
CA PRO A 154 -19.48 -6.81 22.01
C PRO A 154 -18.17 -7.53 22.38
N ASP A 155 -17.94 -8.72 21.82
CA ASP A 155 -16.75 -9.57 22.02
C ASP A 155 -15.65 -9.32 20.97
N ALA A 156 -15.76 -8.25 20.15
CA ALA A 156 -14.76 -7.90 19.17
C ALA A 156 -13.39 -7.61 19.82
N ARG A 157 -12.33 -8.10 19.22
CA ARG A 157 -10.96 -7.73 19.56
C ARG A 157 -10.60 -6.43 18.85
N LEU A 158 -10.34 -5.40 19.65
CA LEU A 158 -10.18 -4.04 19.17
C LEU A 158 -8.73 -3.58 19.24
N TYR A 159 -8.32 -2.80 18.24
CA TYR A 159 -7.04 -2.12 18.25
C TYR A 159 -7.19 -0.67 17.77
N VAL A 160 -6.59 0.25 18.53
CA VAL A 160 -6.70 1.68 18.23
C VAL A 160 -5.58 2.13 17.29
N ARG A 161 -5.94 2.88 16.25
CA ARG A 161 -4.98 3.52 15.37
C ARG A 161 -4.58 4.87 15.92
N ILE A 162 -3.29 5.01 16.22
CA ILE A 162 -2.68 6.26 16.67
C ILE A 162 -1.95 6.95 15.52
N GLU A 163 -1.75 8.26 15.61
CA GLU A 163 -0.88 9.00 14.71
C GLU A 163 0.58 8.55 14.82
N ALA A 164 1.29 8.58 13.70
CA ALA A 164 2.73 8.37 13.62
C ALA A 164 3.36 9.39 12.67
N PRO A 165 4.66 9.71 12.82
CA PRO A 165 5.35 10.56 11.86
C PRO A 165 5.39 9.90 10.49
N ASN A 166 5.37 10.72 9.46
CA ASN A 166 5.39 10.30 8.06
C ASN A 166 6.43 11.07 7.22
N ILE A 167 7.43 11.62 7.88
CA ILE A 167 8.54 12.35 7.24
C ILE A 167 9.29 11.40 6.32
N GLY A 168 9.44 11.78 5.04
CA GLY A 168 10.07 10.93 4.02
C GLY A 168 9.15 9.95 3.33
N SER A 169 7.84 9.98 3.62
CA SER A 169 6.83 9.26 2.84
C SER A 169 6.42 10.04 1.61
N ASP A 170 6.23 9.37 0.48
CA ASP A 170 5.70 10.02 -0.72
C ASP A 170 4.22 10.40 -0.51
N TRP A 171 3.44 9.58 0.24
CA TRP A 171 2.07 9.89 0.67
C TRP A 171 1.96 9.90 2.19
N PRO A 172 1.97 11.09 2.80
CA PRO A 172 1.63 11.23 4.22
C PRO A 172 0.13 10.96 4.40
N LEU A 173 -0.20 9.97 5.23
CA LEU A 173 -1.58 9.58 5.54
C LEU A 173 -2.08 10.25 6.83
N THR A 174 -1.85 11.55 6.96
CA THR A 174 -2.24 12.35 8.14
C THR A 174 -3.55 13.10 7.92
N GLY A 175 -4.25 13.36 9.02
CA GLY A 175 -5.44 14.20 9.05
C GLY A 175 -6.76 13.50 8.76
N LYS A 176 -6.76 12.34 8.10
CA LYS A 176 -7.97 11.55 7.87
C LYS A 176 -8.18 10.49 8.95
N PHE A 177 -7.12 9.81 9.38
CA PHE A 177 -7.15 8.70 10.32
C PHE A 177 -6.00 8.77 11.32
N GLY A 178 -6.25 8.16 12.49
CA GLY A 178 -5.32 8.06 13.59
C GLY A 178 -5.58 9.13 14.66
N VAL A 179 -5.73 8.69 15.91
CA VAL A 179 -5.93 9.60 17.03
C VAL A 179 -4.60 10.16 17.52
N LYS A 180 -4.61 11.40 17.96
CA LYS A 180 -3.50 12.00 18.70
C LYS A 180 -3.33 11.36 20.07
N ASN A 181 -2.11 11.48 20.62
CA ASN A 181 -1.81 10.89 21.94
C ASN A 181 -2.69 11.45 23.07
N GLU A 182 -3.20 12.68 22.92
CA GLU A 182 -4.08 13.35 23.89
C GLU A 182 -5.50 12.80 23.82
N GLU A 183 -5.95 12.40 22.65
CA GLU A 183 -7.32 11.91 22.40
C GLU A 183 -7.48 10.43 22.74
N VAL A 184 -6.37 9.66 22.71
CA VAL A 184 -6.41 8.21 22.96
C VAL A 184 -6.91 7.86 24.36
N ASP A 185 -6.72 8.75 25.35
CA ASP A 185 -7.12 8.51 26.73
C ASP A 185 -8.65 8.39 26.86
N GLY A 186 -9.40 9.18 26.08
CA GLY A 186 -10.86 9.08 26.02
C GLY A 186 -11.35 7.73 25.48
N ILE A 187 -10.67 7.23 24.42
CA ILE A 187 -10.99 5.91 23.84
C ILE A 187 -10.69 4.78 24.84
N ILE A 188 -9.55 4.85 25.53
CA ILE A 188 -9.15 3.87 26.55
C ILE A 188 -10.16 3.86 27.72
N ALA A 189 -10.53 5.03 28.23
CA ALA A 189 -11.51 5.15 29.31
C ALA A 189 -12.89 4.59 28.91
N GLU A 190 -13.36 4.90 27.71
CA GLU A 190 -14.65 4.39 27.21
C GLU A 190 -14.61 2.88 26.98
N ALA A 191 -13.50 2.34 26.43
CA ALA A 191 -13.34 0.91 26.28
C ALA A 191 -13.38 0.18 27.63
N ALA A 192 -12.72 0.72 28.65
CA ALA A 192 -12.76 0.18 30.02
C ALA A 192 -14.19 0.25 30.61
N ARG A 193 -14.89 1.37 30.42
CA ARG A 193 -16.27 1.55 30.87
C ARG A 193 -17.24 0.53 30.24
N LEU A 194 -17.08 0.31 28.93
CA LEU A 194 -17.90 -0.66 28.17
C LEU A 194 -17.48 -2.11 28.38
N LYS A 195 -16.34 -2.36 29.06
CA LYS A 195 -15.68 -3.67 29.15
C LYS A 195 -15.36 -4.25 27.76
N ALA A 196 -15.12 -3.37 26.78
CA ALA A 196 -14.73 -3.76 25.43
C ALA A 196 -13.29 -4.26 25.40
N ASP A 197 -12.99 -5.27 24.57
CA ASP A 197 -11.66 -5.87 24.47
C ASP A 197 -10.73 -5.02 23.60
N LEU A 198 -10.44 -3.79 24.05
CA LEU A 198 -9.40 -2.96 23.43
C LEU A 198 -8.02 -3.51 23.83
N CYS A 199 -7.41 -4.27 22.96
CA CYS A 199 -6.22 -5.07 23.25
C CYS A 199 -5.05 -4.84 22.29
N GLY A 200 -5.16 -3.88 21.37
CA GLY A 200 -4.10 -3.58 20.42
C GLY A 200 -3.94 -2.11 20.10
N VAL A 201 -2.78 -1.81 19.52
CA VAL A 201 -2.44 -0.50 18.98
C VAL A 201 -1.88 -0.68 17.58
N THR A 202 -2.28 0.20 16.67
CA THR A 202 -1.69 0.28 15.32
C THR A 202 -1.32 1.71 14.97
N PHE A 203 -0.43 1.86 14.00
CA PHE A 203 -0.08 3.12 13.36
C PHE A 203 0.33 2.88 11.92
N HIS A 204 0.41 3.96 11.11
CA HIS A 204 0.89 3.89 9.74
C HIS A 204 1.83 5.05 9.45
N VAL A 205 3.01 4.78 8.91
CA VAL A 205 4.08 5.76 8.67
C VAL A 205 3.96 6.52 7.34
N GLY A 206 2.86 6.36 6.63
CA GLY A 206 2.68 6.87 5.25
C GLY A 206 3.12 5.87 4.20
N SER A 207 2.63 6.02 2.96
CA SER A 207 3.00 5.13 1.85
C SER A 207 4.36 5.51 1.27
N GLN A 208 5.13 4.52 0.79
CA GLN A 208 6.49 4.74 0.25
C GLN A 208 7.39 5.47 1.27
N CYS A 209 7.45 4.98 2.49
CA CYS A 209 8.20 5.62 3.57
C CYS A 209 9.69 5.29 3.47
N ARG A 210 10.51 6.30 3.17
CA ARG A 210 11.96 6.17 3.02
C ARG A 210 12.74 6.46 4.30
N ASN A 211 12.02 6.78 5.40
CA ASN A 211 12.62 7.05 6.71
C ASN A 211 12.32 5.92 7.72
N PRO A 212 13.26 5.00 7.98
CA PRO A 212 13.06 3.91 8.93
C PRO A 212 12.74 4.38 10.37
N GLU A 213 13.19 5.58 10.76
CA GLU A 213 12.96 6.14 12.09
C GLU A 213 11.48 6.39 12.41
N ASN A 214 10.62 6.53 11.39
CA ASN A 214 9.19 6.67 11.61
C ASN A 214 8.59 5.44 12.30
N TRP A 215 9.08 4.23 11.98
CA TRP A 215 8.65 3.01 12.69
C TRP A 215 9.11 3.01 14.14
N ARG A 216 10.36 3.44 14.42
CA ARG A 216 10.86 3.54 15.80
C ARG A 216 9.97 4.47 16.63
N VAL A 217 9.67 5.65 16.11
CA VAL A 217 8.84 6.65 16.81
C VAL A 217 7.41 6.12 17.00
N GLY A 218 6.82 5.48 15.96
CA GLY A 218 5.50 4.85 16.04
C GLY A 218 5.45 3.74 17.10
N ILE A 219 6.44 2.87 17.15
CA ILE A 219 6.55 1.80 18.16
C ILE A 219 6.69 2.40 19.57
N GLN A 220 7.48 3.45 19.75
CA GLN A 220 7.59 4.13 21.04
C GLN A 220 6.26 4.76 21.48
N SER A 221 5.51 5.36 20.57
CA SER A 221 4.17 5.88 20.85
C SER A 221 3.20 4.76 21.23
N ALA A 222 3.22 3.64 20.52
CA ALA A 222 2.42 2.47 20.86
C ALA A 222 2.75 1.89 22.25
N LYS A 223 4.03 1.85 22.64
CA LYS A 223 4.45 1.43 24.01
C LYS A 223 3.89 2.37 25.07
N ARG A 224 3.88 3.69 24.84
CA ARG A 224 3.24 4.65 25.76
C ARG A 224 1.74 4.39 25.88
N THR A 225 1.06 4.15 24.75
CA THR A 225 -0.36 3.79 24.74
C THR A 225 -0.62 2.48 25.47
N PHE A 226 0.22 1.46 25.31
CA PHE A 226 0.13 0.21 26.10
C PHE A 226 0.24 0.43 27.60
N LYS A 227 1.10 1.38 28.04
CA LYS A 227 1.17 1.74 29.45
C LYS A 227 -0.14 2.34 29.94
N LYS A 228 -0.74 3.28 29.20
CA LYS A 228 -2.05 3.88 29.50
C LYS A 228 -3.16 2.82 29.57
N MET A 229 -3.19 1.89 28.61
CA MET A 229 -4.16 0.78 28.57
C MET A 229 -4.05 -0.10 29.83
N ARG A 230 -2.83 -0.47 30.25
CA ARG A 230 -2.64 -1.28 31.47
C ARG A 230 -3.09 -0.54 32.72
N LEU A 231 -2.83 0.77 32.83
CA LEU A 231 -3.30 1.59 33.95
C LEU A 231 -4.83 1.66 34.03
N ALA A 232 -5.51 1.58 32.87
CA ALA A 232 -6.97 1.50 32.79
C ALA A 232 -7.54 0.06 32.95
N GLY A 233 -6.69 -0.93 33.30
CA GLY A 233 -7.07 -2.33 33.48
C GLY A 233 -7.22 -3.15 32.20
N LEU A 234 -6.91 -2.58 31.03
CA LEU A 234 -6.92 -3.29 29.75
C LEU A 234 -5.64 -4.14 29.56
N LYS A 235 -5.73 -5.16 28.70
CA LYS A 235 -4.66 -6.13 28.48
C LYS A 235 -4.10 -6.04 27.06
N PRO A 236 -3.15 -5.14 26.75
CA PRO A 236 -2.58 -5.04 25.40
C PRO A 236 -1.84 -6.32 25.01
N ARG A 237 -2.17 -6.88 23.84
CA ARG A 237 -1.59 -8.12 23.29
C ARG A 237 -1.37 -8.10 21.78
N LEU A 238 -1.63 -6.95 21.12
CA LEU A 238 -1.38 -6.75 19.70
C LEU A 238 -0.66 -5.41 19.47
N LEU A 239 0.48 -5.45 18.79
CA LEU A 239 1.11 -4.30 18.17
C LEU A 239 1.09 -4.50 16.65
N ASN A 240 0.38 -3.64 15.93
CA ASN A 240 0.43 -3.57 14.49
C ASN A 240 1.26 -2.36 14.07
N ILE A 241 2.38 -2.59 13.40
CA ILE A 241 3.31 -1.54 12.99
C ILE A 241 3.01 -0.97 11.59
N GLY A 242 1.82 -1.31 11.06
CA GLY A 242 1.27 -0.77 9.82
C GLY A 242 2.02 -1.15 8.56
N GLY A 243 1.70 -0.42 7.50
CA GLY A 243 2.31 -0.54 6.19
C GLY A 243 3.33 0.56 5.89
N GLY A 244 3.46 0.89 4.61
CA GLY A 244 4.33 1.98 4.15
C GLY A 244 5.69 1.54 3.64
N TYR A 245 6.01 0.25 3.67
CA TYR A 245 7.27 -0.31 3.18
C TYR A 245 7.47 0.02 1.70
N PRO A 246 8.59 0.71 1.34
CA PRO A 246 8.77 1.26 0.01
C PRO A 246 9.23 0.22 -0.99
N VAL A 247 8.97 0.51 -2.27
CA VAL A 247 9.50 -0.16 -3.43
C VAL A 247 10.24 0.85 -4.30
N ARG A 248 11.32 0.42 -4.94
CA ARG A 248 12.09 1.28 -5.82
C ARG A 248 11.35 1.51 -7.13
N HIS A 249 11.05 2.75 -7.38
CA HIS A 249 10.70 3.28 -8.69
C HIS A 249 11.88 4.14 -9.19
N VAL A 250 11.67 5.41 -9.48
CA VAL A 250 12.76 6.32 -9.87
C VAL A 250 13.62 6.76 -8.68
N LYS A 251 13.02 6.90 -7.48
CA LYS A 251 13.73 7.36 -6.29
C LYS A 251 14.38 6.20 -5.53
N PRO A 252 15.56 6.40 -4.93
CA PRO A 252 16.20 5.40 -4.06
C PRO A 252 15.39 5.19 -2.78
N ILE A 253 15.46 3.97 -2.25
CA ILE A 253 14.75 3.53 -1.04
C ILE A 253 15.70 2.82 -0.08
N PRO A 254 15.41 2.78 1.24
CA PRO A 254 16.11 1.90 2.15
C PRO A 254 15.77 0.44 1.86
N ALA A 255 16.76 -0.44 1.97
CA ALA A 255 16.53 -1.88 1.97
C ALA A 255 15.59 -2.27 3.11
N ILE A 256 14.82 -3.35 2.93
CA ILE A 256 13.96 -3.86 4.00
C ILE A 256 14.76 -4.23 5.25
N GLU A 257 15.98 -4.68 5.09
CA GLU A 257 16.91 -5.03 6.18
C GLU A 257 17.26 -3.80 7.03
N LYS A 258 17.38 -2.60 6.45
CA LYS A 258 17.60 -1.36 7.19
C LYS A 258 16.39 -0.93 8.01
N ILE A 259 15.20 -1.08 7.44
CA ILE A 259 13.95 -0.89 8.18
C ILE A 259 13.87 -1.94 9.32
N ALA A 260 14.20 -3.17 9.02
CA ALA A 260 14.19 -4.28 9.96
C ALA A 260 15.14 -4.08 11.13
N GLU A 261 16.36 -3.57 10.92
CA GLU A 261 17.31 -3.23 11.99
C GLU A 261 16.65 -2.29 13.03
N VAL A 262 15.99 -1.23 12.54
CA VAL A 262 15.31 -0.25 13.40
C VAL A 262 14.12 -0.87 14.12
N VAL A 263 13.28 -1.62 13.38
CA VAL A 263 12.08 -2.28 13.93
C VAL A 263 12.48 -3.33 14.98
N ASN A 264 13.37 -4.26 14.64
CA ASN A 264 13.82 -5.34 15.54
C ASN A 264 14.43 -4.78 16.82
N HIS A 265 15.23 -3.71 16.72
CA HIS A 265 15.74 -3.02 17.89
C HIS A 265 14.62 -2.40 18.74
N ALA A 266 13.65 -1.74 18.10
CA ALA A 266 12.57 -1.04 18.80
C ALA A 266 11.57 -1.99 19.49
N ILE A 267 11.42 -3.23 19.02
CA ILE A 267 10.49 -4.21 19.59
C ILE A 267 11.12 -5.20 20.60
N ARG A 268 12.43 -5.14 20.81
CA ARG A 268 13.16 -6.16 21.60
C ARG A 268 12.65 -6.35 23.03
N ASP A 269 12.16 -5.27 23.66
CA ASP A 269 11.64 -5.24 25.04
C ASP A 269 10.13 -5.48 25.13
N ILE A 270 9.46 -5.68 23.98
CA ILE A 270 8.05 -6.06 23.96
C ILE A 270 7.91 -7.53 24.35
N PRO A 271 7.06 -7.86 25.35
CA PRO A 271 6.89 -9.23 25.83
C PRO A 271 6.51 -10.20 24.70
N GLN A 272 6.94 -11.47 24.81
CA GLN A 272 6.70 -12.50 23.78
C GLN A 272 5.20 -12.83 23.57
N ASN A 273 4.38 -12.62 24.59
CA ASN A 273 2.92 -12.82 24.50
C ASN A 273 2.18 -11.69 23.79
N VAL A 274 2.87 -10.62 23.40
CA VAL A 274 2.33 -9.57 22.52
C VAL A 274 2.60 -9.96 21.06
N ARG A 275 1.53 -10.20 20.31
CA ARG A 275 1.62 -10.41 18.86
C ARG A 275 2.10 -9.12 18.19
N ILE A 276 3.06 -9.23 17.28
CA ILE A 276 3.52 -8.12 16.45
C ILE A 276 3.21 -8.43 15.01
N MET A 277 2.52 -7.52 14.34
CA MET A 277 2.18 -7.64 12.93
C MET A 277 2.51 -6.37 12.16
N ALA A 278 2.59 -6.49 10.84
CA ALA A 278 2.73 -5.40 9.90
C ALA A 278 1.72 -5.56 8.75
N GLU A 279 1.45 -4.47 8.03
CA GLU A 279 0.50 -4.44 6.90
C GLU A 279 1.19 -4.09 5.56
N PRO A 280 2.19 -4.88 5.10
CA PRO A 280 2.82 -4.65 3.82
C PRO A 280 1.82 -4.91 2.68
N GLY A 281 1.57 -3.89 1.85
CA GLY A 281 0.85 -4.04 0.59
C GLY A 281 1.83 -3.98 -0.58
N ARG A 282 2.20 -2.76 -0.96
CA ARG A 282 3.10 -2.46 -2.09
C ARG A 282 4.37 -3.31 -2.10
N PHE A 283 5.05 -3.42 -0.96
CA PHE A 283 6.31 -4.15 -0.85
C PHE A 283 6.23 -5.60 -1.35
N LEU A 284 5.10 -6.27 -1.12
CA LEU A 284 4.96 -7.69 -1.45
C LEU A 284 4.69 -7.96 -2.94
N VAL A 285 4.10 -6.99 -3.65
CA VAL A 285 3.56 -7.27 -5.00
C VAL A 285 4.04 -6.31 -6.09
N SER A 286 4.55 -5.13 -5.75
CA SER A 286 4.87 -4.09 -6.75
C SER A 286 5.91 -4.56 -7.74
N ASP A 287 7.06 -5.08 -7.25
CA ASP A 287 8.18 -5.54 -8.07
C ASP A 287 7.84 -6.77 -8.92
N ALA A 288 6.76 -7.46 -8.58
CA ALA A 288 6.26 -8.62 -9.29
C ALA A 288 5.54 -8.28 -10.60
N GLY A 289 5.28 -6.99 -10.89
CA GLY A 289 4.40 -6.63 -11.99
C GLY A 289 4.94 -5.62 -12.98
N TYR A 290 4.63 -5.85 -14.26
CA TYR A 290 4.68 -4.85 -15.32
C TYR A 290 3.26 -4.51 -15.78
N PHE A 291 2.93 -3.21 -15.79
CA PHE A 291 1.71 -2.74 -16.44
C PHE A 291 2.03 -2.34 -17.88
N VAL A 292 1.30 -2.90 -18.82
CA VAL A 292 1.52 -2.72 -20.26
C VAL A 292 0.32 -1.99 -20.86
N CYS A 293 0.60 -0.88 -21.51
CA CYS A 293 -0.37 -0.12 -22.27
C CYS A 293 0.21 0.32 -23.62
N ARG A 294 -0.59 0.94 -24.47
CA ARG A 294 -0.21 1.30 -25.82
C ARG A 294 -0.55 2.75 -26.11
N VAL A 295 0.29 3.40 -26.92
CA VAL A 295 0.01 4.73 -27.45
C VAL A 295 -1.12 4.66 -28.45
N VAL A 296 -2.19 5.41 -28.23
CA VAL A 296 -3.34 5.53 -29.15
C VAL A 296 -3.23 6.73 -30.08
N GLY A 297 -2.33 7.65 -29.79
CA GLY A 297 -2.07 8.80 -30.65
C GLY A 297 -1.15 9.83 -30.01
N THR A 298 -0.68 10.76 -30.84
CA THR A 298 0.14 11.90 -30.42
C THR A 298 -0.41 13.20 -30.99
N ALA A 299 -0.14 14.33 -30.31
CA ALA A 299 -0.52 15.65 -30.78
C ALA A 299 0.48 16.70 -30.33
N THR A 300 0.49 17.85 -31.00
CA THR A 300 1.16 19.06 -30.52
C THR A 300 0.09 20.09 -30.14
N ARG A 301 0.11 20.58 -28.91
CA ARG A 301 -0.84 21.60 -28.41
C ARG A 301 -0.10 22.67 -27.67
N ASN A 302 -0.25 23.92 -28.05
CA ASN A 302 0.42 25.08 -27.43
C ASN A 302 1.96 24.88 -27.29
N GLY A 303 2.59 24.33 -28.34
CA GLY A 303 4.03 24.05 -28.39
C GLY A 303 4.49 22.85 -27.56
N LYS A 304 3.60 22.16 -26.86
CA LYS A 304 3.92 20.94 -26.08
C LYS A 304 3.53 19.68 -26.86
N ARG A 305 4.37 18.64 -26.77
CA ARG A 305 4.08 17.33 -27.32
C ARG A 305 3.17 16.55 -26.33
N TRP A 306 2.12 15.94 -26.85
CA TRP A 306 1.17 15.12 -26.12
C TRP A 306 1.17 13.70 -26.64
N MET A 307 1.15 12.74 -25.75
CA MET A 307 1.01 11.31 -26.02
C MET A 307 -0.19 10.78 -25.23
N TYR A 308 -1.08 10.10 -25.92
CA TYR A 308 -2.29 9.51 -25.34
C TYR A 308 -2.11 7.99 -25.26
N TRP A 309 -2.28 7.45 -24.07
CA TRP A 309 -2.23 6.01 -23.81
C TRP A 309 -3.64 5.43 -23.75
N ASP A 310 -3.81 4.12 -23.99
CA ASP A 310 -5.08 3.41 -23.80
C ASP A 310 -5.35 3.06 -22.32
N ALA A 311 -4.48 3.44 -21.42
CA ALA A 311 -4.68 3.45 -19.98
C ALA A 311 -4.23 4.80 -19.41
N GLY A 312 -5.06 5.40 -18.56
CA GLY A 312 -4.80 6.68 -17.92
C GLY A 312 -5.02 6.63 -16.40
N VAL A 313 -5.31 7.79 -15.84
CA VAL A 313 -5.64 7.95 -14.43
C VAL A 313 -6.75 6.97 -14.01
N PHE A 314 -7.81 6.87 -14.81
CA PHE A 314 -8.93 5.95 -14.56
C PHE A 314 -8.63 4.50 -14.94
N GLY A 315 -7.60 4.27 -15.74
CA GLY A 315 -7.18 2.95 -16.22
C GLY A 315 -6.11 2.27 -15.36
N GLY A 316 -5.74 2.86 -14.21
CA GLY A 316 -4.85 2.22 -13.25
C GLY A 316 -3.56 2.97 -12.92
N VAL A 317 -3.27 4.13 -13.54
CA VAL A 317 -2.05 4.90 -13.23
C VAL A 317 -2.34 6.17 -12.41
N ILE A 318 -3.37 6.14 -11.57
CA ILE A 318 -3.84 7.29 -10.76
C ILE A 318 -2.76 7.82 -9.81
N GLU A 319 -1.86 6.98 -9.30
CA GLU A 319 -0.82 7.41 -8.35
C GLU A 319 0.16 8.43 -8.96
N THR A 320 0.21 8.54 -10.30
CA THR A 320 1.00 9.58 -10.97
C THR A 320 0.49 10.98 -10.68
N THR A 321 -0.81 11.16 -10.43
CA THR A 321 -1.41 12.44 -10.05
C THR A 321 -0.95 12.93 -8.68
N GLU A 322 -0.58 12.00 -7.80
CA GLU A 322 0.00 12.26 -6.48
C GLU A 322 1.53 12.39 -6.52
N GLY A 323 2.13 12.32 -7.71
CA GLY A 323 3.55 12.54 -7.92
C GLY A 323 4.42 11.28 -7.91
N LEU A 324 3.84 10.07 -7.92
CA LEU A 324 4.62 8.86 -8.19
C LEU A 324 5.18 8.92 -9.63
N ARG A 325 6.45 8.58 -9.76
CA ARG A 325 7.10 8.39 -11.05
C ARG A 325 7.56 6.95 -11.14
N TYR A 326 7.02 6.26 -12.12
CA TYR A 326 7.38 4.88 -12.44
C TYR A 326 8.67 4.82 -13.25
N ASP A 327 9.33 3.67 -13.22
CA ASP A 327 10.35 3.29 -14.19
C ASP A 327 9.63 2.80 -15.45
N ILE A 328 9.75 3.57 -16.55
CA ILE A 328 8.97 3.32 -17.78
C ILE A 328 9.94 2.97 -18.91
N ILE A 329 9.64 1.88 -19.60
CA ILE A 329 10.41 1.37 -20.74
C ILE A 329 9.55 1.50 -22.01
N THR A 330 10.20 1.74 -23.15
CA THR A 330 9.59 1.72 -24.48
C THR A 330 10.57 1.08 -25.47
N ASP A 331 10.10 0.60 -26.61
CA ASP A 331 10.94 0.03 -27.66
C ASP A 331 11.58 1.10 -28.57
N ARG A 332 11.27 2.39 -28.37
CA ARG A 332 11.86 3.51 -29.09
C ARG A 332 13.17 3.97 -28.47
N SER A 333 14.04 4.53 -29.29
CA SER A 333 15.37 4.99 -28.89
C SER A 333 15.73 6.38 -29.42
N GLY A 334 14.75 7.17 -29.85
CA GLY A 334 14.93 8.55 -30.28
C GLY A 334 15.47 9.46 -29.18
N LYS A 335 15.85 10.68 -29.53
CA LYS A 335 16.31 11.69 -28.57
C LYS A 335 15.22 11.93 -27.52
N PRO A 336 15.53 11.89 -26.21
CA PRO A 336 14.56 12.20 -25.17
C PRO A 336 14.10 13.66 -25.23
N ILE A 337 12.79 13.89 -25.29
CA ILE A 337 12.15 15.21 -25.22
C ILE A 337 10.99 15.17 -24.23
N PRO A 338 10.55 16.33 -23.71
CA PRO A 338 9.42 16.38 -22.76
C PRO A 338 8.09 16.13 -23.45
N TRP A 339 7.28 15.26 -22.86
CA TRP A 339 5.91 14.93 -23.27
C TRP A 339 4.92 15.17 -22.15
N CYS A 340 3.70 15.55 -22.50
CA CYS A 340 2.53 15.45 -21.63
C CYS A 340 1.84 14.10 -21.92
N ILE A 341 1.59 13.32 -20.88
CA ILE A 341 1.00 11.99 -20.98
C ILE A 341 -0.42 12.03 -20.46
N ALA A 342 -1.36 11.62 -21.29
CA ALA A 342 -2.79 11.54 -20.94
C ALA A 342 -3.34 10.14 -21.20
N GLY A 343 -4.41 9.79 -20.48
CA GLY A 343 -5.22 8.61 -20.76
C GLY A 343 -6.20 8.85 -21.93
N PRO A 344 -7.03 7.84 -22.22
CA PRO A 344 -7.90 7.86 -23.38
C PRO A 344 -9.24 8.55 -23.13
N THR A 345 -9.58 8.89 -21.88
CA THR A 345 -10.90 9.44 -21.56
C THR A 345 -11.02 10.90 -21.95
N CYS A 346 -12.24 11.39 -22.10
CA CYS A 346 -12.49 12.79 -22.41
C CYS A 346 -12.45 13.71 -21.16
N ASP A 347 -12.15 13.19 -19.98
CA ASP A 347 -12.01 13.99 -18.77
C ASP A 347 -10.66 14.70 -18.74
N SER A 348 -10.69 16.01 -18.45
CA SER A 348 -9.47 16.82 -18.34
C SER A 348 -8.55 16.43 -17.17
N VAL A 349 -9.04 15.66 -16.19
CA VAL A 349 -8.25 15.09 -15.08
C VAL A 349 -7.39 13.92 -15.55
N ASP A 350 -7.73 13.28 -16.69
CA ASP A 350 -7.01 12.12 -17.21
C ASP A 350 -5.65 12.50 -17.83
N VAL A 351 -4.83 13.20 -17.05
CA VAL A 351 -3.46 13.57 -17.39
C VAL A 351 -2.53 12.96 -16.34
N CYS A 352 -1.83 11.91 -16.76
CA CYS A 352 -0.97 11.12 -15.87
C CYS A 352 0.30 11.88 -15.46
N MET A 353 1.00 12.46 -16.45
CA MET A 353 2.30 13.10 -16.24
C MET A 353 2.47 14.32 -17.16
N ARG A 354 3.28 15.27 -16.74
CA ARG A 354 3.65 16.44 -17.53
C ARG A 354 5.16 16.57 -17.57
N ASP A 355 5.66 17.00 -18.73
CA ASP A 355 7.09 17.23 -18.98
C ASP A 355 7.96 15.99 -18.68
N GLU A 356 7.38 14.77 -18.93
CA GLU A 356 8.07 13.49 -18.77
C GLU A 356 8.91 13.18 -20.00
N MET A 357 10.13 12.68 -19.79
CA MET A 357 11.10 12.48 -20.88
C MET A 357 10.86 11.15 -21.60
N PHE A 358 10.47 11.23 -22.89
CA PHE A 358 10.33 10.07 -23.77
C PHE A 358 11.01 10.33 -25.11
N PRO A 359 11.34 9.28 -25.89
CA PRO A 359 11.87 9.41 -27.25
C PRO A 359 11.00 10.31 -28.13
N GLU A 360 11.64 11.15 -28.95
CA GLU A 360 10.92 12.07 -29.86
C GLU A 360 10.14 11.36 -30.97
N ASP A 361 10.52 10.13 -31.29
CA ASP A 361 9.96 9.28 -32.33
C ASP A 361 8.80 8.38 -31.84
N MET A 362 8.25 8.64 -30.65
CA MET A 362 7.05 7.97 -30.15
C MET A 362 5.85 8.22 -31.08
N GLN A 363 5.09 7.14 -31.39
CA GLN A 363 3.96 7.19 -32.31
C GLN A 363 2.82 6.25 -31.88
N GLU A 364 1.69 6.36 -32.57
CA GLU A 364 0.55 5.44 -32.40
C GLU A 364 1.00 3.97 -32.60
N GLY A 365 0.52 3.10 -31.72
CA GLY A 365 0.84 1.68 -31.72
C GLY A 365 2.03 1.28 -30.87
N ASP A 366 2.86 2.22 -30.41
CA ASP A 366 4.01 1.91 -29.55
C ASP A 366 3.56 1.42 -28.18
N PHE A 367 4.28 0.44 -27.64
CA PHE A 367 4.04 -0.06 -26.30
C PHE A 367 4.77 0.74 -25.23
N ILE A 368 4.12 0.85 -24.10
CA ILE A 368 4.62 1.43 -22.84
C ILE A 368 4.64 0.34 -21.79
N TYR A 369 5.80 0.15 -21.17
CA TYR A 369 6.02 -0.86 -20.14
C TYR A 369 6.35 -0.17 -18.82
N ILE A 370 5.42 -0.22 -17.87
CA ILE A 370 5.56 0.40 -16.56
C ILE A 370 6.04 -0.67 -15.59
N ALA A 371 7.29 -0.56 -15.15
CA ALA A 371 7.91 -1.51 -14.23
C ALA A 371 7.45 -1.28 -12.79
N ASN A 372 7.58 -2.32 -11.96
CA ASN A 372 7.23 -2.29 -10.54
C ASN A 372 5.79 -1.80 -10.28
N ALA A 373 4.87 -2.23 -11.15
CA ALA A 373 3.47 -1.79 -11.20
C ALA A 373 2.47 -2.81 -10.63
N GLY A 374 2.94 -3.83 -9.89
CA GLY A 374 2.09 -4.90 -9.35
C GLY A 374 1.13 -4.47 -8.24
N ALA A 375 1.28 -3.26 -7.70
CA ALA A 375 0.45 -2.70 -6.65
C ALA A 375 -0.25 -1.42 -7.10
N TYR A 376 -1.51 -1.24 -6.67
CA TYR A 376 -2.27 0.00 -6.84
C TYR A 376 -2.41 0.48 -8.29
N THR A 377 -2.47 -0.46 -9.23
CA THR A 377 -2.78 -0.22 -10.64
C THR A 377 -4.17 -0.77 -10.97
N THR A 378 -4.29 -2.05 -11.30
CA THR A 378 -5.60 -2.66 -11.60
C THR A 378 -6.61 -2.52 -10.45
N ALA A 379 -6.14 -2.45 -9.20
CA ALA A 379 -6.99 -2.22 -8.02
C ALA A 379 -7.68 -0.83 -8.00
N TYR A 380 -7.13 0.15 -8.69
CA TYR A 380 -7.73 1.49 -8.84
C TYR A 380 -8.47 1.70 -10.16
N ALA A 381 -8.34 0.77 -11.10
CA ALA A 381 -8.93 0.92 -12.41
C ALA A 381 -10.46 0.91 -12.37
N SER A 382 -11.05 1.75 -13.20
CA SER A 382 -12.50 1.84 -13.42
C SER A 382 -12.83 1.75 -14.91
N ASN A 383 -14.09 1.45 -15.24
CA ASN A 383 -14.58 1.45 -16.62
C ASN A 383 -15.17 2.81 -17.03
N PHE A 384 -14.63 3.89 -16.51
CA PHE A 384 -15.09 5.23 -16.86
C PHE A 384 -15.04 5.47 -18.37
N ASN A 385 -16.03 6.16 -18.94
CA ASN A 385 -16.29 6.33 -20.37
C ASN A 385 -16.43 4.99 -21.16
N GLY A 386 -16.63 3.86 -20.47
CA GLY A 386 -16.75 2.56 -21.12
C GLY A 386 -15.42 1.93 -21.54
N PHE A 387 -14.28 2.50 -21.15
CA PHE A 387 -12.99 1.87 -21.39
C PHE A 387 -12.85 0.58 -20.59
N PRO A 388 -12.29 -0.48 -21.18
CA PRO A 388 -12.19 -1.78 -20.51
C PRO A 388 -11.23 -1.72 -19.32
N LEU A 389 -11.58 -2.45 -18.25
CA LEU A 389 -10.64 -2.69 -17.17
C LEU A 389 -9.40 -3.43 -17.69
N PRO A 390 -8.19 -3.07 -17.23
CA PRO A 390 -6.99 -3.81 -17.55
C PRO A 390 -7.12 -5.29 -17.16
N GLU A 391 -6.57 -6.16 -17.97
CA GLU A 391 -6.48 -7.59 -17.67
C GLU A 391 -5.35 -7.86 -16.67
N VAL A 392 -5.49 -8.87 -15.81
CA VAL A 392 -4.37 -9.39 -15.02
C VAL A 392 -3.93 -10.73 -15.59
N ARG A 393 -2.68 -10.83 -16.02
CA ARG A 393 -2.01 -12.04 -16.48
C ARG A 393 -1.01 -12.48 -15.42
N VAL A 394 -1.08 -13.74 -14.98
CA VAL A 394 -0.24 -14.26 -13.89
C VAL A 394 0.47 -15.53 -14.36
N PHE A 395 1.74 -15.69 -14.00
CA PHE A 395 2.54 -16.90 -14.24
C PHE A 395 3.44 -17.25 -13.04
#